data_3a053a55059e8171573d0d396a4aa455
#
_entry.id   3a053a55059e8171573d0d396a4aa455
#
_cell.length_a   1.000
_cell.length_b   1.000
_cell.length_c   1.000
_cell.angle_alpha   90.00
_cell.angle_beta   90.00
_cell.angle_gamma   90.00
#
_symmetry.space_group_name_H-M   'P 1'
#
loop_
_entity.id
_entity.type
_entity.pdbx_description
1 polymer ?
#
loop_
_entity_poly.entity_id
_entity_poly.type
_entity_poly.pdbx_seq_one_letter_code
_entity_poly.pdbx_strand_id
1 'polypeptide(L)'
;SWLREPTLPPELPAWLTDADIDFYAGEFRRTGFRGPLNYYRNLDRNWELMAAFTGVMVKVPALFVAGDHDMVMATPPGMEQHIANLRQFVTTLRDVQILPGCGHWTQQERPSEVSAAIIDFIRGLPG
;
A
#
# COMPACT_ATOMS: atom_id res chain seq x y z
N SER A 1 18.46 6.68 12.79
CA SER A 1 17.32 7.54 13.13
C SER A 1 16.41 7.66 11.92
N TRP A 2 15.16 7.33 12.04
CA TRP A 2 14.11 7.48 11.02
C TRP A 2 13.81 8.97 10.72
N LEU A 3 14.39 9.86 11.51
CA LEU A 3 14.23 11.31 11.46
C LEU A 3 15.50 12.02 10.97
N ARG A 4 16.25 11.42 10.05
CA ARG A 4 17.17 12.24 9.26
C ARG A 4 16.30 13.20 8.43
N GLU A 5 16.67 14.48 8.43
CA GLU A 5 16.03 15.43 7.52
C GLU A 5 16.03 14.82 6.12
N PRO A 6 14.85 14.62 5.52
CA PRO A 6 14.80 14.06 4.18
C PRO A 6 15.49 15.05 3.25
N THR A 7 16.54 14.61 2.60
CA THR A 7 17.05 15.32 1.43
C THR A 7 15.96 15.26 0.37
N LEU A 8 15.31 16.38 0.13
CA LEU A 8 14.33 16.46 -0.96
C LEU A 8 15.05 16.14 -2.27
N PRO A 9 14.47 15.33 -3.13
CA PRO A 9 15.02 15.11 -4.46
C PRO A 9 15.11 16.45 -5.19
N PRO A 10 16.14 16.67 -6.02
CA PRO A 10 16.32 17.93 -6.74
C PRO A 10 15.18 18.21 -7.74
N GLU A 11 14.50 17.15 -8.18
CA GLU A 11 13.34 17.23 -9.08
C GLU A 11 12.25 16.29 -8.55
N LEU A 12 11.00 16.67 -8.76
CA LEU A 12 9.86 15.82 -8.44
C LEU A 12 9.83 14.60 -9.37
N PRO A 13 9.40 13.43 -8.87
CA PRO A 13 9.17 12.29 -9.75
C PRO A 13 8.06 12.61 -10.75
N ALA A 14 8.12 12.01 -11.93
CA ALA A 14 7.22 12.31 -13.05
C ALA A 14 5.73 12.15 -12.75
N TRP A 15 5.38 11.38 -11.71
CA TRP A 15 3.99 11.15 -11.28
C TRP A 15 3.47 12.19 -10.27
N LEU A 16 4.31 13.14 -9.80
CA LEU A 16 3.96 14.13 -8.78
C LEU A 16 4.27 15.53 -9.31
N THR A 17 3.30 16.42 -9.27
CA THR A 17 3.44 17.82 -9.68
C THR A 17 3.41 18.76 -8.49
N ASP A 18 3.88 20.00 -8.66
CA ASP A 18 3.74 21.06 -7.65
C ASP A 18 2.26 21.28 -7.28
N ALA A 19 1.36 21.19 -8.26
CA ALA A 19 -0.07 21.34 -8.03
C ALA A 19 -0.63 20.23 -7.12
N ASP A 20 -0.14 19.00 -7.23
CA ASP A 20 -0.51 17.90 -6.33
C ASP A 20 -0.02 18.16 -4.90
N ILE A 21 1.21 18.67 -4.76
CA ILE A 21 1.77 19.05 -3.45
C ILE A 21 0.95 20.17 -2.81
N ASP A 22 0.61 21.20 -3.57
CA ASP A 22 -0.21 22.31 -3.09
C ASP A 22 -1.61 21.85 -2.67
N PHE A 23 -2.20 20.92 -3.42
CA PHE A 23 -3.48 20.29 -3.06
C PHE A 23 -3.37 19.55 -1.72
N TYR A 24 -2.39 18.66 -1.55
CA TYR A 24 -2.19 17.93 -0.30
C TYR A 24 -1.90 18.89 0.87
N ALA A 25 -1.04 19.86 0.68
CA ALA A 25 -0.73 20.86 1.69
C ALA A 25 -1.98 21.68 2.09
N GLY A 26 -2.81 22.04 1.12
CA GLY A 26 -4.09 22.73 1.33
C GLY A 26 -5.06 21.90 2.17
N GLU A 27 -5.23 20.63 1.82
CA GLU A 27 -6.10 19.73 2.57
C GLU A 27 -5.62 19.50 4.00
N PHE A 28 -4.34 19.25 4.22
CA PHE A 28 -3.79 19.09 5.58
C PHE A 28 -3.81 20.41 6.39
N ARG A 29 -3.68 21.56 5.74
CA ARG A 29 -3.85 22.86 6.41
C ARG A 29 -5.28 23.04 6.90
N ARG A 30 -6.27 22.59 6.13
CA ARG A 30 -7.70 22.67 6.45
C ARG A 30 -8.11 21.65 7.51
N THR A 31 -7.66 20.39 7.41
CA THR A 31 -8.13 19.26 8.25
C THR A 31 -7.20 18.96 9.42
N GLY A 32 -5.94 19.35 9.34
CA GLY A 32 -4.88 18.93 10.25
C GLY A 32 -4.51 17.45 10.07
N PHE A 33 -3.53 17.02 10.85
CA PHE A 33 -2.99 15.66 10.80
C PHE A 33 -3.63 14.67 11.79
N ARG A 34 -4.59 15.13 12.60
CA ARG A 34 -5.17 14.29 13.67
C ARG A 34 -5.83 13.03 13.14
N GLY A 35 -6.61 13.16 12.06
CA GLY A 35 -7.30 12.03 11.43
C GLY A 35 -6.31 10.99 10.92
N PRO A 36 -5.40 11.33 9.99
CA PRO A 36 -4.37 10.43 9.50
C PRO A 36 -3.50 9.80 10.60
N LEU A 37 -3.07 10.59 11.60
CA LEU A 37 -2.26 10.08 12.70
C LEU A 37 -3.02 9.10 13.62
N ASN A 38 -4.34 9.22 13.74
CA ASN A 38 -5.14 8.28 14.51
C ASN A 38 -5.13 6.87 13.92
N TYR A 39 -4.91 6.73 12.62
CA TYR A 39 -4.70 5.43 11.98
C TYR A 39 -3.54 4.67 12.66
N TYR A 40 -2.42 5.34 12.86
CA TYR A 40 -1.24 4.77 13.52
C TYR A 40 -1.39 4.67 15.04
N ARG A 41 -2.06 5.63 15.69
CA ARG A 41 -2.28 5.62 17.16
C ARG A 41 -3.16 4.48 17.63
N ASN A 42 -3.97 3.93 16.73
CA ASN A 42 -4.85 2.82 17.04
C ASN A 42 -4.21 1.44 16.81
N LEU A 43 -2.94 1.35 16.43
CA LEU A 43 -2.30 0.07 16.13
C LEU A 43 -2.40 -0.91 17.30
N ASP A 44 -2.02 -0.50 18.51
CA ASP A 44 -2.09 -1.36 19.71
C ASP A 44 -3.54 -1.76 20.01
N ARG A 45 -4.47 -0.81 19.92
CA ARG A 45 -5.89 -1.10 20.13
C ARG A 45 -6.45 -2.03 19.05
N ASN A 46 -6.08 -1.84 17.81
CA ASN A 46 -6.47 -2.73 16.73
C ASN A 46 -5.91 -4.15 16.95
N TRP A 47 -4.66 -4.27 17.41
CA TRP A 47 -4.06 -5.55 17.73
C TRP A 47 -4.86 -6.30 18.81
N GLU A 48 -5.25 -5.62 19.91
CA GLU A 48 -6.12 -6.20 20.95
C GLU A 48 -7.47 -6.67 20.38
N LEU A 49 -8.13 -5.83 19.57
CA LEU A 49 -9.43 -6.14 18.99
C LEU A 49 -9.35 -7.27 17.96
N MET A 50 -8.25 -7.37 17.24
CA MET A 50 -8.02 -8.41 16.23
C MET A 50 -7.73 -9.78 16.83
N ALA A 51 -7.51 -9.90 18.14
CA ALA A 51 -7.28 -11.18 18.80
C ALA A 51 -8.41 -12.20 18.53
N ALA A 52 -9.66 -11.73 18.43
CA ALA A 52 -10.81 -12.56 18.10
C ALA A 52 -10.77 -13.17 16.68
N PHE A 53 -9.93 -12.62 15.79
CA PHE A 53 -9.77 -13.05 14.41
C PHE A 53 -8.46 -13.81 14.16
N THR A 54 -7.77 -14.22 15.23
CA THR A 54 -6.52 -14.98 15.11
C THR A 54 -6.77 -16.27 14.32
N GLY A 55 -6.01 -16.48 13.26
CA GLY A 55 -6.13 -17.66 12.40
C GLY A 55 -7.27 -17.61 11.36
N VAL A 56 -8.05 -16.53 11.31
CA VAL A 56 -9.05 -16.34 10.25
C VAL A 56 -8.36 -16.16 8.90
N MET A 57 -8.86 -16.88 7.91
CA MET A 57 -8.36 -16.89 6.54
C MET A 57 -9.24 -16.00 5.64
N VAL A 58 -8.64 -15.30 4.71
CA VAL A 58 -9.36 -14.63 3.62
C VAL A 58 -9.73 -15.69 2.57
N LYS A 59 -11.04 -15.86 2.36
CA LYS A 59 -11.61 -16.89 1.46
C LYS A 59 -12.28 -16.32 0.22
N VAL A 60 -12.31 -15.01 0.08
CA VAL A 60 -12.77 -14.35 -1.15
C VAL A 60 -11.62 -14.20 -2.13
N PRO A 61 -11.87 -14.20 -3.45
CA PRO A 61 -10.82 -13.92 -4.42
C PRO A 61 -10.07 -12.64 -4.10
N ALA A 62 -8.75 -12.67 -4.22
CA ALA A 62 -7.89 -11.54 -3.89
C ALA A 62 -6.82 -11.32 -4.97
N LEU A 63 -6.47 -10.07 -5.17
CA LEU A 63 -5.35 -9.58 -5.96
C LEU A 63 -4.40 -8.82 -5.04
N PHE A 64 -3.10 -9.04 -5.19
CA PHE A 64 -2.07 -8.25 -4.52
C PHE A 64 -1.24 -7.48 -5.54
N VAL A 65 -1.10 -6.18 -5.34
CA VAL A 65 -0.26 -5.31 -6.19
C VAL A 65 0.70 -4.53 -5.29
N ALA A 66 1.99 -4.53 -5.62
CA ALA A 66 3.02 -3.76 -4.93
C ALA A 66 4.09 -3.29 -5.90
N GLY A 67 4.87 -2.28 -5.51
CA GLY A 67 6.07 -1.87 -6.23
C GLY A 67 7.30 -2.64 -5.72
N ASP A 68 8.28 -2.88 -6.60
CA ASP A 68 9.54 -3.54 -6.22
C ASP A 68 10.47 -2.61 -5.41
N HIS A 69 10.21 -1.30 -5.46
CA HIS A 69 10.88 -0.27 -4.65
C HIS A 69 10.07 0.15 -3.42
N ASP A 70 8.99 -0.56 -3.09
CA ASP A 70 8.20 -0.28 -1.90
C ASP A 70 9.03 -0.54 -0.63
N MET A 71 9.29 0.53 0.12
CA MET A 71 10.09 0.48 1.34
C MET A 71 9.49 -0.44 2.42
N VAL A 72 8.16 -0.60 2.45
CA VAL A 72 7.48 -1.50 3.40
C VAL A 72 7.73 -2.95 3.02
N MET A 73 7.64 -3.26 1.72
CA MET A 73 7.93 -4.60 1.21
C MET A 73 9.41 -4.98 1.30
N ALA A 74 10.31 -3.97 1.32
CA ALA A 74 11.74 -4.17 1.52
C ALA A 74 12.15 -4.42 2.98
N THR A 75 11.26 -4.17 3.96
CA THR A 75 11.57 -4.45 5.38
C THR A 75 11.73 -5.96 5.62
N PRO A 76 12.56 -6.37 6.61
CA PRO A 76 12.65 -7.78 6.96
C PRO A 76 11.26 -8.39 7.27
N PRO A 77 10.95 -9.60 6.77
CA PRO A 77 11.86 -10.56 6.13
C PRO A 77 12.05 -10.38 4.61
N GLY A 78 11.57 -9.32 4.01
CA GLY A 78 11.66 -9.01 2.59
C GLY A 78 10.44 -9.43 1.77
N MET A 79 10.34 -8.90 0.55
CA MET A 79 9.15 -9.01 -0.31
C MET A 79 8.71 -10.46 -0.54
N GLU A 80 9.63 -11.35 -0.87
CA GLU A 80 9.30 -12.75 -1.15
C GLU A 80 8.63 -13.43 0.06
N GLN A 81 9.18 -13.20 1.25
CA GLN A 81 8.63 -13.78 2.46
C GLN A 81 7.31 -13.12 2.87
N HIS A 82 7.15 -11.81 2.63
CA HIS A 82 5.86 -11.13 2.83
C HIS A 82 4.78 -11.75 1.95
N ILE A 83 5.07 -12.01 0.67
CA ILE A 83 4.16 -12.66 -0.26
C ILE A 83 3.88 -14.12 0.15
N ALA A 84 4.90 -14.85 0.57
CA ALA A 84 4.75 -16.23 1.08
C ALA A 84 3.85 -16.26 2.32
N ASN A 85 4.03 -15.34 3.25
CA ASN A 85 3.19 -15.20 4.44
C ASN A 85 1.75 -14.82 4.05
N LEU A 86 1.57 -13.88 3.11
CA LEU A 86 0.25 -13.50 2.62
C LEU A 86 -0.52 -14.71 2.08
N ARG A 87 0.13 -15.59 1.30
CA ARG A 87 -0.48 -16.81 0.75
C ARG A 87 -0.95 -17.80 1.82
N GLN A 88 -0.38 -17.76 3.02
CA GLN A 88 -0.83 -18.61 4.13
C GLN A 88 -2.21 -18.17 4.67
N PHE A 89 -2.51 -16.88 4.62
CA PHE A 89 -3.75 -16.32 5.15
C PHE A 89 -4.79 -16.01 4.07
N VAL A 90 -4.36 -15.77 2.83
CA VAL A 90 -5.21 -15.48 1.67
C VAL A 90 -5.19 -16.69 0.74
N THR A 91 -6.01 -17.69 1.05
CA THR A 91 -6.02 -18.99 0.34
C THR A 91 -6.52 -18.90 -1.10
N THR A 92 -7.18 -17.82 -1.43
CA THR A 92 -7.78 -17.53 -2.74
C THR A 92 -7.07 -16.37 -3.46
N LEU A 93 -5.80 -16.14 -3.12
CA LEU A 93 -4.96 -15.16 -3.82
C LEU A 93 -4.74 -15.61 -5.26
N ARG A 94 -5.41 -14.93 -6.20
CA ARG A 94 -5.42 -15.29 -7.63
C ARG A 94 -4.18 -14.79 -8.34
N ASP A 95 -3.74 -13.59 -8.00
CA ASP A 95 -2.59 -12.99 -8.67
C ASP A 95 -1.78 -12.11 -7.72
N VAL A 96 -0.49 -11.98 -8.02
CA VAL A 96 0.48 -11.13 -7.35
C VAL A 96 1.23 -10.37 -8.42
N GLN A 97 1.01 -9.07 -8.51
CA GLN A 97 1.66 -8.20 -9.48
C GLN A 97 2.67 -7.30 -8.77
N ILE A 98 3.94 -7.46 -9.12
CA ILE A 98 5.02 -6.60 -8.66
C ILE A 98 5.40 -5.67 -9.81
N LEU A 99 5.21 -4.37 -9.60
CA LEU A 99 5.43 -3.34 -10.61
C LEU A 99 6.90 -2.87 -10.57
N PRO A 100 7.66 -3.08 -11.66
CA PRO A 100 9.07 -2.72 -11.71
C PRO A 100 9.30 -1.19 -11.62
N GLY A 101 10.27 -0.77 -10.82
CA GLY A 101 10.63 0.63 -10.61
C GLY A 101 9.52 1.46 -9.96
N CYS A 102 8.59 0.82 -9.27
CA CYS A 102 7.47 1.46 -8.59
C CYS A 102 7.67 1.40 -7.08
N GLY A 103 7.37 2.49 -6.39
CA GLY A 103 7.44 2.59 -4.93
C GLY A 103 6.13 2.19 -4.24
N HIS A 104 5.89 2.86 -3.10
CA HIS A 104 4.76 2.55 -2.21
C HIS A 104 3.40 3.00 -2.77
N TRP A 105 3.36 4.11 -3.50
CA TRP A 105 2.13 4.72 -3.97
C TRP A 105 1.75 4.22 -5.37
N THR A 106 1.62 2.91 -5.51
CA THR A 106 1.43 2.24 -6.80
C THR A 106 0.33 2.86 -7.67
N GLN A 107 -0.80 3.24 -7.07
CA GLN A 107 -1.94 3.86 -7.79
C GLN A 107 -1.64 5.28 -8.30
N GLN A 108 -0.66 5.97 -7.72
CA GLN A 108 -0.21 7.30 -8.17
C GLN A 108 0.97 7.19 -9.13
N GLU A 109 1.87 6.26 -8.86
CA GLU A 109 3.08 6.05 -9.65
C GLU A 109 2.83 5.31 -10.96
N ARG A 110 1.87 4.37 -10.96
CA ARG A 110 1.52 3.48 -12.07
C ARG A 110 -0.01 3.35 -12.23
N PRO A 111 -0.77 4.45 -12.43
CA PRO A 111 -2.23 4.42 -12.44
C PRO A 111 -2.81 3.51 -13.53
N SER A 112 -2.18 3.45 -14.70
CA SER A 112 -2.66 2.63 -15.81
C SER A 112 -2.53 1.14 -15.52
N GLU A 113 -1.37 0.72 -15.02
CA GLU A 113 -1.09 -0.68 -14.68
C GLU A 113 -1.97 -1.16 -13.52
N VAL A 114 -2.11 -0.35 -12.47
CA VAL A 114 -2.97 -0.68 -11.33
C VAL A 114 -4.43 -0.76 -11.75
N SER A 115 -4.91 0.18 -12.58
CA SER A 115 -6.29 0.16 -13.09
C SER A 115 -6.55 -1.06 -13.97
N ALA A 116 -5.62 -1.41 -14.86
CA ALA A 116 -5.72 -2.61 -15.68
C ALA A 116 -5.78 -3.88 -14.81
N ALA A 117 -4.87 -4.00 -13.84
CA ALA A 117 -4.84 -5.13 -12.93
C ALA A 117 -6.17 -5.33 -12.19
N ILE A 118 -6.75 -4.24 -11.67
CA ILE A 118 -8.03 -4.27 -10.96
C ILE A 118 -9.17 -4.66 -11.91
N ILE A 119 -9.24 -4.06 -13.10
CA ILE A 119 -10.29 -4.33 -14.10
C ILE A 119 -10.24 -5.79 -14.54
N ASP A 120 -9.06 -6.31 -14.86
CA ASP A 120 -8.88 -7.68 -15.31
C ASP A 120 -9.20 -8.68 -14.20
N PHE A 121 -8.80 -8.37 -12.96
CA PHE A 121 -9.18 -9.15 -11.80
C PHE A 121 -10.70 -9.23 -11.62
N ILE A 122 -11.41 -8.09 -11.69
CA ILE A 122 -12.87 -8.05 -11.54
C ILE A 122 -13.56 -8.82 -12.65
N ARG A 123 -13.12 -8.67 -13.91
CA ARG A 123 -13.65 -9.42 -15.05
C ARG A 123 -13.45 -10.93 -14.94
N GLY A 124 -12.40 -11.36 -14.28
CA GLY A 124 -12.10 -12.76 -14.02
C GLY A 124 -12.88 -13.36 -12.85
N LEU A 125 -13.70 -12.59 -12.13
CA LEU A 125 -14.50 -13.14 -11.04
C LEU A 125 -15.68 -13.94 -11.59
N PRO A 126 -16.04 -15.08 -10.94
CA PRO A 126 -17.28 -15.78 -11.27
C PRO A 126 -18.48 -14.89 -10.98
N GLY A 127 -19.43 -14.84 -11.90
CA GLY A 127 -20.71 -14.18 -11.70
C GLY A 127 -21.58 -14.87 -10.64
#